data_ea30931876206253009e352538ff0c9c
#
_entry.id   ea30931876206253009e352538ff0c9c
#
_cell.length_a   1.000
_cell.length_b   1.000
_cell.length_c   1.000
_cell.angle_alpha   90.00
_cell.angle_beta   90.00
_cell.angle_gamma   90.00
#
_symmetry.space_group_name_H-M   'P 1'
#
loop_
_entity.id
_entity.type
_entity.pdbx_description
1 polymer ?
#
loop_
_entity_poly.entity_id
_entity_poly.type
_entity_poly.pdbx_seq_one_letter_code
_entity_poly.pdbx_strand_id
1 'polypeptide(L)'
;MSESAFKPKFWVPGYLNAFFGLFTNVLLNVLVLTGLSLGVVNMPEDIVFGRILPALGVALPLGNIFYAYLAYKKAKEEKRDNVTSMPYGPSVPHMFIVVFLVMLPTYLKTGDPILAWKLGLVWALIIGIIILIGAFVGPAIRKYTPRAAMLGTLAGVSITFISMRPVMQMFEFPWIGLICFAIIMLSWMGGVRMPFNIPGGLAVVLVGTALAWGAVFLGKSDLMTPTAVGEALNQFSLHLPSFSGDAVSISLGELWPLLVTAIPLGIYNFTEGINNVESAAAAGDDYSLRKILVADGAGAIVGAFLGSPFPPAVYIGHPGWKAVGGRIGYSFVTGIAIAVVCFLGLTALLLAVIPLVAILPI
;
A
#
# COMPACT_ATOMS: atom_id res chain seq x y z
N MET A 1 20.51 39.89 15.39
CA MET A 1 19.16 39.28 15.36
C MET A 1 19.35 37.90 14.80
N SER A 2 19.22 36.84 15.61
CA SER A 2 19.28 35.46 15.09
C SER A 2 18.06 35.26 14.21
N GLU A 3 18.26 35.01 12.90
CA GLU A 3 17.18 34.52 12.03
C GLU A 3 16.59 33.30 12.69
N SER A 4 15.33 33.37 13.10
CA SER A 4 14.63 32.20 13.61
C SER A 4 14.60 31.17 12.49
N ALA A 5 15.31 30.05 12.68
CA ALA A 5 15.39 28.99 11.68
C ALA A 5 13.97 28.51 11.32
N PHE A 6 13.61 28.53 10.02
CA PHE A 6 12.32 28.07 9.55
C PHE A 6 12.07 26.63 10.03
N LYS A 7 10.93 26.42 10.72
CA LYS A 7 10.50 25.11 11.21
C LYS A 7 9.24 24.67 10.45
N PRO A 8 9.35 23.68 9.56
CA PRO A 8 8.18 23.14 8.86
C PRO A 8 7.14 22.61 9.83
N LYS A 9 5.85 22.84 9.53
CA LYS A 9 4.75 22.27 10.29
C LYS A 9 4.64 20.77 9.96
N PHE A 10 4.89 19.92 10.94
CA PHE A 10 4.81 18.47 10.77
C PHE A 10 3.38 17.98 10.61
N TRP A 11 2.44 18.57 11.37
CA TRP A 11 1.04 18.23 11.35
C TRP A 11 0.15 19.47 11.44
N VAL A 12 -0.93 19.47 10.65
CA VAL A 12 -2.05 20.41 10.77
C VAL A 12 -3.35 19.66 10.53
N PRO A 13 -4.50 20.10 11.11
CA PRO A 13 -5.78 19.39 11.00
C PRO A 13 -6.22 19.10 9.56
N GLY A 14 -5.88 19.95 8.58
CA GLY A 14 -6.18 19.74 7.16
C GLY A 14 -5.54 18.50 6.53
N TYR A 15 -4.54 17.89 7.18
CA TYR A 15 -3.90 16.66 6.69
C TYR A 15 -4.74 15.40 6.90
N LEU A 16 -5.81 15.48 7.70
CA LEU A 16 -6.68 14.33 7.97
C LEU A 16 -7.28 13.72 6.69
N ASN A 17 -7.67 14.53 5.71
CA ASN A 17 -8.18 14.00 4.44
C ASN A 17 -7.14 13.15 3.71
N ALA A 18 -5.91 13.64 3.60
CA ALA A 18 -4.83 12.88 2.97
C ALA A 18 -4.43 11.65 3.78
N PHE A 19 -4.43 11.75 5.12
CA PHE A 19 -4.19 10.61 6.01
C PHE A 19 -5.23 9.51 5.79
N PHE A 20 -6.53 9.83 5.92
CA PHE A 20 -7.57 8.83 5.71
C PHE A 20 -7.58 8.29 4.28
N GLY A 21 -7.27 9.10 3.28
CA GLY A 21 -7.14 8.63 1.92
C GLY A 21 -6.00 7.62 1.75
N LEU A 22 -4.78 7.97 2.15
CA LEU A 22 -3.64 7.05 2.05
C LEU A 22 -3.80 5.83 2.96
N PHE A 23 -4.24 6.03 4.20
CA PHE A 23 -4.46 4.95 5.17
C PHE A 23 -5.47 3.92 4.66
N THR A 24 -6.63 4.36 4.18
CA THR A 24 -7.64 3.44 3.65
C THR A 24 -7.20 2.75 2.38
N ASN A 25 -6.45 3.42 1.50
CA ASN A 25 -5.87 2.81 0.30
C ASN A 25 -4.83 1.73 0.67
N VAL A 26 -3.91 2.00 1.59
CA VAL A 26 -2.93 1.00 2.08
C VAL A 26 -3.65 -0.12 2.81
N LEU A 27 -4.64 0.20 3.65
CA LEU A 27 -5.44 -0.79 4.37
C LEU A 27 -6.17 -1.72 3.40
N LEU A 28 -6.82 -1.20 2.36
CA LEU A 28 -7.46 -2.02 1.32
C LEU A 28 -6.49 -3.04 0.75
N ASN A 29 -5.27 -2.62 0.39
CA ASN A 29 -4.27 -3.53 -0.14
C ASN A 29 -3.82 -4.58 0.89
N VAL A 30 -3.67 -4.19 2.16
CA VAL A 30 -3.37 -5.14 3.24
C VAL A 30 -4.50 -6.14 3.45
N LEU A 31 -5.77 -5.71 3.37
CA LEU A 31 -6.92 -6.62 3.44
C LEU A 31 -6.99 -7.56 2.24
N VAL A 32 -6.73 -7.05 1.03
CA VAL A 32 -6.73 -7.86 -0.20
C VAL A 32 -5.62 -8.92 -0.16
N LEU A 33 -4.38 -8.55 0.20
CA LEU A 33 -3.29 -9.54 0.29
C LEU A 33 -3.55 -10.59 1.38
N THR A 34 -4.20 -10.21 2.48
CA THR A 34 -4.63 -11.14 3.52
C THR A 34 -5.64 -12.14 2.96
N GLY A 35 -6.68 -11.65 2.29
CA GLY A 35 -7.70 -12.50 1.66
C GLY A 35 -7.12 -13.40 0.56
N LEU A 36 -6.20 -12.92 -0.25
CA LEU A 36 -5.50 -13.72 -1.27
C LEU A 36 -4.62 -14.81 -0.63
N SER A 37 -3.92 -14.49 0.44
CA SER A 37 -3.07 -15.47 1.14
C SER A 37 -3.90 -16.60 1.76
N LEU A 38 -4.97 -16.25 2.46
CA LEU A 38 -5.85 -17.21 3.11
C LEU A 38 -6.71 -17.98 2.09
N GLY A 39 -7.42 -17.28 1.20
CA GLY A 39 -8.46 -17.88 0.34
C GLY A 39 -7.94 -18.46 -0.96
N VAL A 40 -6.84 -17.96 -1.54
CA VAL A 40 -6.32 -18.44 -2.83
C VAL A 40 -5.18 -19.41 -2.66
N VAL A 41 -4.24 -19.11 -1.76
CA VAL A 41 -3.05 -19.95 -1.51
C VAL A 41 -3.30 -20.96 -0.39
N ASN A 42 -4.43 -20.86 0.32
CA ASN A 42 -4.73 -21.64 1.53
C ASN A 42 -3.61 -21.56 2.57
N MET A 43 -3.04 -20.35 2.74
CA MET A 43 -1.96 -20.12 3.68
C MET A 43 -2.48 -20.27 5.11
N PRO A 44 -1.77 -21.00 5.98
CA PRO A 44 -2.14 -21.12 7.39
C PRO A 44 -2.22 -19.75 8.08
N GLU A 45 -3.20 -19.58 8.97
CA GLU A 45 -3.45 -18.32 9.67
C GLU A 45 -2.24 -17.85 10.50
N ASP A 46 -1.51 -18.77 11.12
CA ASP A 46 -0.30 -18.48 11.87
C ASP A 46 0.83 -17.88 11.01
N ILE A 47 0.90 -18.25 9.74
CA ILE A 47 1.82 -17.62 8.78
C ILE A 47 1.32 -16.23 8.38
N VAL A 48 0.02 -16.09 8.08
CA VAL A 48 -0.53 -14.80 7.65
C VAL A 48 -0.47 -13.77 8.79
N PHE A 49 -1.04 -14.10 9.95
CA PHE A 49 -1.11 -13.18 11.10
C PHE A 49 0.18 -13.16 11.91
N GLY A 50 0.91 -14.26 12.00
CA GLY A 50 2.14 -14.36 12.79
C GLY A 50 3.43 -14.01 12.05
N ARG A 51 3.45 -13.96 10.71
CA ARG A 51 4.64 -13.68 9.91
C ARG A 51 4.43 -12.58 8.89
N ILE A 52 3.49 -12.75 7.95
CA ILE A 52 3.31 -11.84 6.80
C ILE A 52 2.89 -10.45 7.28
N LEU A 53 1.83 -10.36 8.08
CA LEU A 53 1.31 -9.06 8.53
C LEU A 53 2.26 -8.32 9.48
N PRO A 54 2.90 -8.96 10.48
CA PRO A 54 3.91 -8.30 11.29
C PRO A 54 5.11 -7.80 10.49
N ALA A 55 5.55 -8.54 9.46
CA ALA A 55 6.61 -8.09 8.56
C ALA A 55 6.22 -6.83 7.78
N LEU A 56 4.98 -6.77 7.29
CA LEU A 56 4.42 -5.55 6.66
C LEU A 56 4.29 -4.42 7.68
N GLY A 57 3.91 -4.74 8.93
CA GLY A 57 3.87 -3.79 10.05
C GLY A 57 5.22 -3.14 10.38
N VAL A 58 6.33 -3.70 9.90
CA VAL A 58 7.68 -3.09 9.94
C VAL A 58 8.02 -2.41 8.61
N ALA A 59 7.87 -3.12 7.50
CA ALA A 59 8.33 -2.66 6.20
C ALA A 59 7.60 -1.38 5.72
N LEU A 60 6.28 -1.29 5.94
CA LEU A 60 5.49 -0.13 5.52
C LEU A 60 5.79 1.14 6.33
N PRO A 61 5.85 1.10 7.68
CA PRO A 61 6.26 2.27 8.45
C PRO A 61 7.65 2.77 8.12
N LEU A 62 8.62 1.88 7.87
CA LEU A 62 9.99 2.28 7.50
C LEU A 62 10.00 3.23 6.31
N GLY A 63 9.30 2.90 5.22
CA GLY A 63 9.20 3.76 4.04
C GLY A 63 8.42 5.03 4.31
N ASN A 64 7.25 4.95 4.96
CA ASN A 64 6.42 6.10 5.27
C ASN A 64 7.13 7.11 6.19
N ILE A 65 7.84 6.64 7.22
CA ILE A 65 8.63 7.48 8.14
C ILE A 65 9.79 8.11 7.38
N PHE A 66 10.50 7.35 6.57
CA PHE A 66 11.62 7.84 5.79
C PHE A 66 11.18 8.91 4.78
N TYR A 67 10.06 8.73 4.11
CA TYR A 67 9.53 9.71 3.16
C TYR A 67 9.03 10.98 3.86
N ALA A 68 8.42 10.84 5.03
CA ALA A 68 8.08 12.01 5.87
C ALA A 68 9.35 12.79 6.28
N TYR A 69 10.42 12.07 6.64
CA TYR A 69 11.72 12.69 6.93
C TYR A 69 12.30 13.43 5.71
N LEU A 70 12.26 12.84 4.51
CA LEU A 70 12.72 13.51 3.29
C LEU A 70 11.91 14.77 2.99
N ALA A 71 10.58 14.71 3.18
CA ALA A 71 9.71 15.87 3.00
C ALA A 71 9.99 16.97 4.04
N TYR A 72 10.21 16.61 5.30
CA TYR A 72 10.59 17.56 6.34
C TYR A 72 11.91 18.25 6.02
N LYS A 73 12.92 17.46 5.62
CA LYS A 73 14.23 18.00 5.23
C LYS A 73 14.09 18.98 4.06
N LYS A 74 13.36 18.58 3.01
CA LYS A 74 13.10 19.40 1.83
C LYS A 74 12.37 20.70 2.19
N ALA A 75 11.31 20.63 3.01
CA ALA A 75 10.56 21.81 3.47
C ALA A 75 11.46 22.79 4.25
N LYS A 76 12.38 22.27 5.06
CA LYS A 76 13.34 23.07 5.82
C LYS A 76 14.37 23.73 4.90
N GLU A 77 14.91 23.02 3.92
CA GLU A 77 15.90 23.52 2.97
C GLU A 77 15.29 24.59 2.05
N GLU A 78 14.07 24.37 1.57
CA GLU A 78 13.36 25.27 0.65
C GLU A 78 12.54 26.37 1.38
N LYS A 79 12.52 26.37 2.72
CA LYS A 79 11.78 27.32 3.58
C LYS A 79 10.30 27.46 3.17
N ARG A 80 9.62 26.35 2.89
CA ARG A 80 8.20 26.34 2.50
C ARG A 80 7.41 25.21 3.17
N ASP A 81 6.13 25.47 3.50
CA ASP A 81 5.23 24.53 4.18
C ASP A 81 4.40 23.63 3.24
N ASN A 82 4.45 23.87 1.92
CA ASN A 82 3.63 23.14 0.94
C ASN A 82 4.34 21.93 0.33
N VAL A 83 5.31 21.36 1.02
CA VAL A 83 5.98 20.11 0.65
C VAL A 83 5.14 18.93 1.11
N THR A 84 4.89 17.98 0.21
CA THR A 84 4.12 16.76 0.47
C THR A 84 5.04 15.55 0.45
N SER A 85 4.98 14.70 1.47
CA SER A 85 5.75 13.47 1.49
C SER A 85 5.29 12.50 0.41
N MET A 86 6.19 11.63 -0.06
CA MET A 86 5.79 10.56 -0.99
C MET A 86 4.85 9.58 -0.28
N PRO A 87 3.81 9.07 -0.96
CA PRO A 87 2.98 7.99 -0.43
C PRO A 87 3.71 6.64 -0.57
N TYR A 88 3.45 5.71 0.36
CA TYR A 88 4.12 4.42 0.38
C TYR A 88 3.18 3.32 0.89
N GLY A 89 3.24 2.15 0.24
CA GLY A 89 2.41 1.00 0.61
C GLY A 89 2.82 -0.29 -0.11
N PRO A 90 2.06 -1.40 0.02
CA PRO A 90 2.33 -2.64 -0.72
C PRO A 90 2.16 -2.40 -2.22
N SER A 91 3.11 -2.83 -3.04
CA SER A 91 2.98 -2.68 -4.50
C SER A 91 1.85 -3.57 -5.04
N VAL A 92 0.81 -2.93 -5.58
CA VAL A 92 -0.40 -3.63 -6.07
C VAL A 92 -0.09 -4.62 -7.19
N PRO A 93 0.66 -4.27 -8.26
CA PRO A 93 0.99 -5.23 -9.31
C PRO A 93 1.77 -6.43 -8.75
N HIS A 94 2.77 -6.19 -7.89
CA HIS A 94 3.60 -7.24 -7.31
C HIS A 94 2.80 -8.17 -6.39
N MET A 95 1.84 -7.64 -5.65
CA MET A 95 0.95 -8.40 -4.79
C MET A 95 0.19 -9.47 -5.60
N PHE A 96 -0.42 -9.09 -6.72
CA PHE A 96 -1.14 -10.04 -7.57
C PHE A 96 -0.19 -11.01 -8.27
N ILE A 97 0.95 -10.54 -8.74
CA ILE A 97 1.88 -11.37 -9.49
C ILE A 97 2.55 -12.41 -8.60
N VAL A 98 3.00 -12.06 -7.40
CA VAL A 98 3.59 -13.05 -6.48
C VAL A 98 2.56 -14.12 -6.11
N VAL A 99 1.30 -13.74 -5.88
CA VAL A 99 0.25 -14.71 -5.56
C VAL A 99 -0.05 -15.61 -6.76
N PHE A 100 -0.36 -15.04 -7.94
CA PHE A 100 -0.88 -15.81 -9.06
C PHE A 100 0.19 -16.46 -9.94
N LEU A 101 1.41 -15.94 -9.98
CA LEU A 101 2.49 -16.51 -10.82
C LEU A 101 3.59 -17.22 -10.02
N VAL A 102 3.62 -17.09 -8.69
CA VAL A 102 4.62 -17.75 -7.85
C VAL A 102 3.96 -18.66 -6.81
N MET A 103 3.17 -18.09 -5.90
CA MET A 103 2.64 -18.81 -4.75
C MET A 103 1.56 -19.83 -5.14
N LEU A 104 0.53 -19.42 -5.88
CA LEU A 104 -0.55 -20.30 -6.29
C LEU A 104 -0.09 -21.45 -7.19
N PRO A 105 0.71 -21.24 -8.25
CA PRO A 105 1.21 -22.36 -9.05
C PRO A 105 2.06 -23.35 -8.23
N THR A 106 2.84 -22.86 -7.28
CA THR A 106 3.61 -23.70 -6.37
C THR A 106 2.67 -24.54 -5.50
N TYR A 107 1.69 -23.90 -4.87
CA TYR A 107 0.69 -24.57 -4.05
C TYR A 107 -0.09 -25.64 -4.84
N LEU A 108 -0.58 -25.30 -6.02
CA LEU A 108 -1.33 -26.25 -6.87
C LEU A 108 -0.48 -27.45 -7.31
N LYS A 109 0.84 -27.27 -7.50
CA LYS A 109 1.76 -28.33 -7.91
C LYS A 109 2.19 -29.22 -6.75
N THR A 110 2.38 -28.65 -5.56
CA THR A 110 3.02 -29.37 -4.43
C THR A 110 2.06 -29.69 -3.30
N GLY A 111 0.91 -29.01 -3.21
CA GLY A 111 0.01 -29.07 -2.05
C GLY A 111 0.56 -28.38 -0.80
N ASP A 112 1.75 -27.72 -0.89
CA ASP A 112 2.43 -27.15 0.26
C ASP A 112 2.37 -25.60 0.23
N PRO A 113 1.51 -24.97 1.05
CA PRO A 113 1.42 -23.52 1.14
C PRO A 113 2.67 -22.90 1.79
N ILE A 114 3.39 -23.62 2.65
CA ILE A 114 4.62 -23.12 3.29
C ILE A 114 5.74 -22.99 2.26
N LEU A 115 5.88 -23.96 1.36
CA LEU A 115 6.82 -23.86 0.25
C LEU A 115 6.44 -22.68 -0.67
N ALA A 116 5.15 -22.51 -0.96
CA ALA A 116 4.66 -21.38 -1.75
C ALA A 116 5.04 -20.03 -1.11
N TRP A 117 4.86 -19.91 0.21
CA TRP A 117 5.29 -18.71 0.98
C TRP A 117 6.80 -18.50 0.90
N LYS A 118 7.63 -19.52 1.13
CA LYS A 118 9.10 -19.43 1.02
C LYS A 118 9.55 -18.94 -0.35
N LEU A 119 8.99 -19.47 -1.43
CA LEU A 119 9.31 -19.04 -2.79
C LEU A 119 8.87 -17.57 -3.02
N GLY A 120 7.74 -17.15 -2.46
CA GLY A 120 7.30 -15.76 -2.45
C GLY A 120 8.29 -14.83 -1.74
N LEU A 121 8.87 -15.25 -0.60
CA LEU A 121 9.90 -14.46 0.11
C LEU A 121 11.16 -14.26 -0.73
N VAL A 122 11.65 -15.34 -1.35
CA VAL A 122 12.84 -15.26 -2.21
C VAL A 122 12.57 -14.38 -3.43
N TRP A 123 11.37 -14.50 -4.01
CA TRP A 123 10.96 -13.63 -5.11
C TRP A 123 10.96 -12.16 -4.69
N ALA A 124 10.39 -11.82 -3.53
CA ALA A 124 10.38 -10.45 -2.99
C ALA A 124 11.80 -9.93 -2.70
N LEU A 125 12.69 -10.80 -2.21
CA LEU A 125 14.10 -10.47 -2.00
C LEU A 125 14.81 -10.11 -3.32
N ILE A 126 14.58 -10.91 -4.38
CA ILE A 126 15.14 -10.62 -5.71
C ILE A 126 14.63 -9.28 -6.23
N ILE A 127 13.33 -9.01 -6.10
CA ILE A 127 12.75 -7.70 -6.46
C ILE A 127 13.46 -6.58 -5.71
N GLY A 128 13.64 -6.69 -4.39
CA GLY A 128 14.34 -5.71 -3.58
C GLY A 128 15.76 -5.44 -4.05
N ILE A 129 16.52 -6.48 -4.39
CA ILE A 129 17.88 -6.36 -4.94
C ILE A 129 17.87 -5.63 -6.29
N ILE A 130 16.94 -5.97 -7.19
CA ILE A 130 16.82 -5.31 -8.49
C ILE A 130 16.48 -3.82 -8.34
N ILE A 131 15.58 -3.47 -7.39
CA ILE A 131 15.25 -2.07 -7.08
C ILE A 131 16.50 -1.33 -6.56
N LEU A 132 17.29 -1.96 -5.69
CA LEU A 132 18.55 -1.36 -5.21
C LEU A 132 19.52 -1.11 -6.36
N ILE A 133 19.67 -2.04 -7.31
CA ILE A 133 20.46 -1.83 -8.52
C ILE A 133 19.86 -0.67 -9.33
N GLY A 134 18.53 -0.63 -9.47
CA GLY A 134 17.78 0.46 -10.09
C GLY A 134 18.06 1.83 -9.47
N ALA A 135 18.36 1.89 -8.18
CA ALA A 135 18.72 3.14 -7.51
C ALA A 135 19.99 3.80 -8.06
N PHE A 136 20.88 3.02 -8.65
CA PHE A 136 22.11 3.54 -9.25
C PHE A 136 21.96 3.86 -10.74
N VAL A 137 21.20 3.06 -11.49
CA VAL A 137 20.99 3.26 -12.93
C VAL A 137 19.80 4.17 -13.24
N GLY A 138 18.79 4.21 -12.36
CA GLY A 138 17.56 4.96 -12.52
C GLY A 138 17.76 6.46 -12.76
N PRO A 139 18.67 7.17 -12.06
CA PRO A 139 18.94 8.58 -12.33
C PRO A 139 19.40 8.85 -13.76
N ALA A 140 20.17 7.95 -14.37
CA ALA A 140 20.58 8.04 -15.77
C ALA A 140 19.37 7.83 -16.70
N ILE A 141 18.56 6.80 -16.42
CA ILE A 141 17.33 6.53 -17.18
C ILE A 141 16.41 7.75 -17.13
N ARG A 142 16.14 8.29 -15.93
CA ARG A 142 15.31 9.51 -15.75
C ARG A 142 15.82 10.69 -16.58
N LYS A 143 17.14 10.87 -16.63
CA LYS A 143 17.77 11.98 -17.39
C LYS A 143 17.53 11.89 -18.90
N TYR A 144 17.54 10.67 -19.45
CA TYR A 144 17.40 10.45 -20.89
C TYR A 144 15.96 10.13 -21.34
N THR A 145 15.04 9.89 -20.39
CA THR A 145 13.64 9.61 -20.70
C THR A 145 12.81 10.90 -20.66
N PRO A 146 12.09 11.25 -21.75
CA PRO A 146 11.22 12.42 -21.75
C PRO A 146 10.16 12.35 -20.64
N ARG A 147 9.92 13.47 -19.95
CA ARG A 147 8.89 13.57 -18.89
C ARG A 147 7.52 13.10 -19.37
N ALA A 148 7.12 13.46 -20.58
CA ALA A 148 5.84 13.05 -21.15
C ALA A 148 5.70 11.51 -21.26
N ALA A 149 6.79 10.80 -21.60
CA ALA A 149 6.78 9.34 -21.66
C ALA A 149 6.58 8.73 -20.26
N MET A 150 7.31 9.23 -19.25
CA MET A 150 7.19 8.77 -17.86
C MET A 150 5.79 9.00 -17.29
N LEU A 151 5.24 10.20 -17.46
CA LEU A 151 3.89 10.53 -16.98
C LEU A 151 2.80 9.81 -17.76
N GLY A 152 2.99 9.60 -19.07
CA GLY A 152 2.06 8.83 -19.90
C GLY A 152 2.02 7.35 -19.50
N THR A 153 3.16 6.73 -19.20
CA THR A 153 3.24 5.36 -18.67
C THR A 153 2.52 5.28 -17.31
N LEU A 154 2.77 6.26 -16.42
CA LEU A 154 2.13 6.33 -15.12
C LEU A 154 0.60 6.44 -15.24
N ALA A 155 0.09 7.26 -16.16
CA ALA A 155 -1.33 7.39 -16.44
C ALA A 155 -1.93 6.06 -16.94
N GLY A 156 -1.25 5.36 -17.84
CA GLY A 156 -1.69 4.04 -18.34
C GLY A 156 -1.81 3.01 -17.21
N VAL A 157 -0.80 2.91 -16.35
CA VAL A 157 -0.81 2.02 -15.17
C VAL A 157 -1.92 2.41 -14.20
N SER A 158 -2.10 3.71 -13.93
CA SER A 158 -3.14 4.21 -13.03
C SER A 158 -4.54 3.85 -13.53
N ILE A 159 -4.81 4.01 -14.82
CA ILE A 159 -6.11 3.69 -15.40
C ILE A 159 -6.34 2.17 -15.36
N THR A 160 -5.37 1.37 -15.80
CA THR A 160 -5.55 -0.07 -15.99
C THR A 160 -5.62 -0.83 -14.66
N PHE A 161 -4.65 -0.60 -13.77
CA PHE A 161 -4.51 -1.42 -12.55
C PHE A 161 -5.15 -0.78 -11.31
N ILE A 162 -5.15 0.55 -11.21
CA ILE A 162 -5.60 1.24 -10.00
C ILE A 162 -7.06 1.67 -10.12
N SER A 163 -7.51 2.18 -11.29
CA SER A 163 -8.88 2.70 -11.43
C SER A 163 -9.85 1.67 -12.01
N MET A 164 -9.50 1.01 -13.10
CA MET A 164 -10.44 0.14 -13.84
C MET A 164 -10.97 -1.01 -12.98
N ARG A 165 -10.08 -1.72 -12.28
CA ARG A 165 -10.46 -2.87 -11.47
C ARG A 165 -11.37 -2.49 -10.30
N PRO A 166 -11.04 -1.52 -9.42
CA PRO A 166 -11.96 -1.05 -8.39
C PRO A 166 -13.29 -0.57 -8.93
N VAL A 167 -13.29 0.15 -10.06
CA VAL A 167 -14.54 0.57 -10.71
C VAL A 167 -15.41 -0.63 -11.06
N MET A 168 -14.85 -1.68 -11.69
CA MET A 168 -15.63 -2.89 -12.03
C MET A 168 -16.14 -3.57 -10.76
N GLN A 169 -15.34 -3.68 -9.72
CA GLN A 169 -15.74 -4.29 -8.45
C GLN A 169 -16.83 -3.48 -7.72
N MET A 170 -16.88 -2.15 -7.87
CA MET A 170 -18.00 -1.34 -7.33
C MET A 170 -19.35 -1.74 -7.91
N PHE A 171 -19.39 -2.24 -9.15
CA PHE A 171 -20.62 -2.67 -9.80
C PHE A 171 -21.09 -4.07 -9.37
N GLU A 172 -20.31 -4.81 -8.58
CA GLU A 172 -20.78 -6.05 -7.93
C GLU A 172 -21.82 -5.73 -6.85
N PHE A 173 -21.65 -4.60 -6.14
CA PHE A 173 -22.59 -4.08 -5.14
C PHE A 173 -22.83 -2.58 -5.37
N PRO A 174 -23.53 -2.20 -6.47
CA PRO A 174 -23.62 -0.81 -6.91
C PRO A 174 -24.33 0.11 -5.91
N TRP A 175 -25.24 -0.41 -5.12
CA TRP A 175 -25.96 0.32 -4.09
C TRP A 175 -25.07 0.75 -2.90
N ILE A 176 -23.89 0.12 -2.70
CA ILE A 176 -22.86 0.59 -1.77
C ILE A 176 -21.79 1.37 -2.55
N GLY A 177 -21.19 0.74 -3.56
CA GLY A 177 -20.05 1.28 -4.29
C GLY A 177 -20.31 2.65 -4.91
N LEU A 178 -21.46 2.85 -5.58
CA LEU A 178 -21.77 4.12 -6.22
C LEU A 178 -22.11 5.23 -5.21
N ILE A 179 -22.73 4.90 -4.07
CA ILE A 179 -22.98 5.87 -2.98
C ILE A 179 -21.63 6.31 -2.39
N CYS A 180 -20.76 5.37 -2.10
CA CYS A 180 -19.42 5.65 -1.60
C CYS A 180 -18.59 6.48 -2.59
N PHE A 181 -18.66 6.15 -3.89
CA PHE A 181 -18.03 6.93 -4.95
C PHE A 181 -18.55 8.36 -5.03
N ALA A 182 -19.88 8.55 -4.94
CA ALA A 182 -20.48 9.88 -4.93
C ALA A 182 -19.98 10.73 -3.75
N ILE A 183 -19.83 10.14 -2.55
CA ILE A 183 -19.30 10.83 -1.38
C ILE A 183 -17.86 11.30 -1.61
N ILE A 184 -17.00 10.45 -2.18
CA ILE A 184 -15.61 10.83 -2.51
C ILE A 184 -15.58 11.95 -3.54
N MET A 185 -16.36 11.83 -4.62
CA MET A 185 -16.44 12.86 -5.66
C MET A 185 -16.87 14.20 -5.09
N LEU A 186 -17.90 14.23 -4.26
CA LEU A 186 -18.38 15.46 -3.61
C LEU A 186 -17.33 16.04 -2.66
N SER A 187 -16.67 15.19 -1.85
CA SER A 187 -15.72 15.65 -0.85
C SER A 187 -14.39 16.13 -1.46
N TRP A 188 -13.77 15.31 -2.31
CA TRP A 188 -12.41 15.58 -2.79
C TRP A 188 -12.36 16.45 -4.04
N MET A 189 -13.31 16.27 -4.96
CA MET A 189 -13.37 17.05 -6.20
C MET A 189 -14.33 18.23 -6.09
N GLY A 190 -15.50 18.02 -5.47
CA GLY A 190 -16.48 19.08 -5.26
C GLY A 190 -16.16 20.02 -4.10
N GLY A 191 -15.17 19.67 -3.24
CA GLY A 191 -14.81 20.50 -2.08
C GLY A 191 -15.92 20.60 -1.01
N VAL A 192 -16.92 19.72 -1.07
CA VAL A 192 -18.05 19.72 -0.14
C VAL A 192 -17.58 19.20 1.23
N ARG A 193 -17.83 19.98 2.26
CA ARG A 193 -17.55 19.55 3.64
C ARG A 193 -18.56 18.49 4.08
N MET A 194 -18.06 17.36 4.57
CA MET A 194 -18.91 16.33 5.13
C MET A 194 -19.49 16.79 6.49
N PRO A 195 -20.66 16.26 6.90
CA PRO A 195 -21.23 16.53 8.21
C PRO A 195 -20.19 16.34 9.33
N PHE A 196 -20.27 17.16 10.37
CA PHE A 196 -19.31 17.17 11.50
C PHE A 196 -17.83 17.40 11.10
N ASN A 197 -17.56 17.92 9.90
CA ASN A 197 -16.21 18.10 9.33
C ASN A 197 -15.37 16.80 9.30
N ILE A 198 -16.01 15.62 9.23
CA ILE A 198 -15.26 14.37 9.10
C ILE A 198 -14.56 14.28 7.74
N PRO A 199 -13.37 13.65 7.65
CA PRO A 199 -12.68 13.42 6.38
C PRO A 199 -13.52 12.60 5.43
N GLY A 200 -13.48 12.94 4.11
CA GLY A 200 -14.27 12.23 3.09
C GLY A 200 -14.03 10.72 3.05
N GLY A 201 -12.76 10.29 3.18
CA GLY A 201 -12.43 8.86 3.25
C GLY A 201 -13.07 8.16 4.47
N LEU A 202 -13.07 8.80 5.64
CA LEU A 202 -13.75 8.26 6.82
C LEU A 202 -15.27 8.21 6.62
N ALA A 203 -15.86 9.26 6.02
CA ALA A 203 -17.29 9.29 5.72
C ALA A 203 -17.71 8.10 4.85
N VAL A 204 -16.93 7.80 3.83
CA VAL A 204 -17.16 6.66 2.93
C VAL A 204 -17.13 5.33 3.68
N VAL A 205 -16.10 5.09 4.49
CA VAL A 205 -16.00 3.86 5.28
C VAL A 205 -17.19 3.70 6.21
N LEU A 206 -17.58 4.77 6.93
CA LEU A 206 -18.71 4.73 7.85
C LEU A 206 -20.05 4.48 7.13
N VAL A 207 -20.32 5.22 6.06
CA VAL A 207 -21.57 5.07 5.30
C VAL A 207 -21.65 3.72 4.61
N GLY A 208 -20.58 3.28 3.94
CA GLY A 208 -20.55 1.99 3.25
C GLY A 208 -20.71 0.81 4.22
N THR A 209 -20.05 0.88 5.38
CA THR A 209 -20.21 -0.13 6.44
C THR A 209 -21.64 -0.14 6.99
N ALA A 210 -22.21 1.03 7.28
CA ALA A 210 -23.58 1.13 7.77
C ALA A 210 -24.62 0.58 6.77
N LEU A 211 -24.43 0.85 5.46
CA LEU A 211 -25.29 0.31 4.40
C LEU A 211 -25.20 -1.22 4.34
N ALA A 212 -23.97 -1.77 4.35
CA ALA A 212 -23.77 -3.21 4.27
C ALA A 212 -24.41 -3.94 5.45
N TRP A 213 -24.10 -3.52 6.68
CA TRP A 213 -24.68 -4.12 7.88
C TRP A 213 -26.19 -3.89 7.99
N GLY A 214 -26.68 -2.72 7.57
CA GLY A 214 -28.11 -2.47 7.49
C GLY A 214 -28.83 -3.46 6.58
N ALA A 215 -28.24 -3.77 5.41
CA ALA A 215 -28.81 -4.77 4.50
C ALA A 215 -28.74 -6.20 5.06
N VAL A 216 -27.68 -6.55 5.77
CA VAL A 216 -27.56 -7.85 6.45
C VAL A 216 -28.62 -8.00 7.53
N PHE A 217 -28.78 -7.01 8.41
CA PHE A 217 -29.81 -7.07 9.47
C PHE A 217 -31.25 -7.08 8.94
N LEU A 218 -31.47 -6.54 7.75
CA LEU A 218 -32.76 -6.60 7.05
C LEU A 218 -32.95 -7.91 6.26
N GLY A 219 -31.98 -8.85 6.30
CA GLY A 219 -32.04 -10.11 5.56
C GLY A 219 -31.97 -9.94 4.04
N LYS A 220 -31.37 -8.84 3.55
CA LYS A 220 -31.29 -8.50 2.11
C LYS A 220 -29.91 -8.70 1.50
N SER A 221 -28.92 -9.09 2.29
CA SER A 221 -27.55 -9.32 1.83
C SER A 221 -26.80 -10.25 2.78
N ASP A 222 -25.93 -11.11 2.23
CA ASP A 222 -25.01 -11.96 2.98
C ASP A 222 -23.56 -11.45 2.84
N LEU A 223 -23.39 -10.18 2.48
CA LEU A 223 -22.07 -9.58 2.24
C LEU A 223 -21.17 -9.60 3.47
N MET A 224 -21.77 -9.47 4.66
CA MET A 224 -21.11 -9.51 5.96
C MET A 224 -21.78 -10.53 6.85
N THR A 225 -21.04 -11.20 7.72
CA THR A 225 -21.57 -12.19 8.67
C THR A 225 -21.16 -11.88 10.10
N PRO A 226 -22.09 -11.86 11.07
CA PRO A 226 -21.74 -11.65 12.49
C PRO A 226 -20.75 -12.71 13.02
N THR A 227 -20.83 -13.95 12.51
CA THR A 227 -19.92 -15.04 12.88
C THR A 227 -18.48 -14.74 12.51
N ALA A 228 -18.23 -14.18 11.31
CA ALA A 228 -16.89 -13.77 10.89
C ALA A 228 -16.29 -12.69 11.81
N VAL A 229 -17.11 -11.80 12.38
CA VAL A 229 -16.63 -10.82 13.36
C VAL A 229 -16.21 -11.50 14.65
N GLY A 230 -16.98 -12.51 15.13
CA GLY A 230 -16.64 -13.30 16.31
C GLY A 230 -15.33 -14.08 16.13
N GLU A 231 -15.14 -14.72 14.97
CA GLU A 231 -13.90 -15.43 14.62
C GLU A 231 -12.72 -14.47 14.53
N ALA A 232 -12.91 -13.31 13.90
CA ALA A 232 -11.86 -12.31 13.75
C ALA A 232 -11.36 -11.74 15.10
N LEU A 233 -12.21 -11.71 16.13
CA LEU A 233 -11.80 -11.29 17.47
C LEU A 233 -10.81 -12.26 18.11
N ASN A 234 -10.78 -13.53 17.72
CA ASN A 234 -9.80 -14.50 18.19
C ASN A 234 -8.38 -14.21 17.66
N GLN A 235 -8.27 -13.46 16.56
CA GLN A 235 -6.98 -13.02 16.00
C GLN A 235 -6.45 -11.74 16.66
N PHE A 236 -7.25 -11.10 17.53
CA PHE A 236 -6.81 -9.90 18.24
C PHE A 236 -5.81 -10.27 19.33
N SER A 237 -4.54 -10.19 18.96
CA SER A 237 -3.40 -10.44 19.84
C SER A 237 -2.17 -9.66 19.36
N LEU A 238 -1.15 -9.56 20.21
CA LEU A 238 0.10 -8.91 19.81
C LEU A 238 0.96 -9.88 18.98
N HIS A 239 1.09 -9.60 17.70
CA HIS A 239 1.93 -10.32 16.77
C HIS A 239 3.22 -9.52 16.50
N LEU A 240 4.34 -9.98 17.04
CA LEU A 240 5.63 -9.34 16.82
C LEU A 240 6.33 -9.91 15.58
N PRO A 241 7.05 -9.08 14.83
CA PRO A 241 7.82 -9.55 13.69
C PRO A 241 8.92 -10.50 14.16
N SER A 242 9.15 -11.55 13.42
CA SER A 242 10.21 -12.52 13.69
C SER A 242 11.05 -12.74 12.45
N PHE A 243 12.34 -12.98 12.65
CA PHE A 243 13.26 -13.22 11.56
C PHE A 243 12.93 -14.54 10.85
N SER A 244 12.79 -14.48 9.53
CA SER A 244 12.43 -15.60 8.65
C SER A 244 13.57 -15.96 7.68
N GLY A 245 14.84 -15.75 8.08
CA GLY A 245 16.00 -15.98 7.23
C GLY A 245 16.13 -17.41 6.73
N ASP A 246 15.75 -18.39 7.54
CA ASP A 246 15.76 -19.81 7.13
C ASP A 246 14.72 -20.09 6.00
N ALA A 247 13.64 -19.33 5.97
CA ALA A 247 12.62 -19.44 4.94
C ALA A 247 13.03 -18.86 3.58
N VAL A 248 14.06 -18.01 3.55
CA VAL A 248 14.60 -17.41 2.32
C VAL A 248 15.65 -18.32 1.64
N SER A 249 15.98 -19.45 2.22
CA SER A 249 16.91 -20.43 1.64
C SER A 249 16.16 -21.38 0.70
N ILE A 250 16.54 -21.40 -0.59
CA ILE A 250 15.98 -22.30 -1.62
C ILE A 250 17.11 -22.94 -2.45
N SER A 251 16.77 -24.01 -3.16
CA SER A 251 17.68 -24.65 -4.11
C SER A 251 17.87 -23.85 -5.39
N LEU A 252 18.99 -24.05 -6.10
CA LEU A 252 19.23 -23.42 -7.41
C LEU A 252 18.17 -23.80 -8.45
N GLY A 253 17.61 -25.01 -8.34
CA GLY A 253 16.53 -25.46 -9.24
C GLY A 253 15.23 -24.68 -9.05
N GLU A 254 14.92 -24.26 -7.83
CA GLU A 254 13.76 -23.43 -7.50
C GLU A 254 14.01 -21.96 -7.84
N LEU A 255 15.27 -21.51 -7.80
CA LEU A 255 15.63 -20.11 -8.11
C LEU A 255 15.36 -19.75 -9.58
N TRP A 256 15.71 -20.63 -10.51
CA TRP A 256 15.62 -20.35 -11.95
C TRP A 256 14.23 -19.93 -12.43
N PRO A 257 13.14 -20.66 -12.10
CA PRO A 257 11.79 -20.22 -12.47
C PRO A 257 11.39 -18.88 -11.89
N LEU A 258 11.88 -18.53 -10.68
CA LEU A 258 11.57 -17.26 -10.06
C LEU A 258 12.19 -16.07 -10.80
N LEU A 259 13.41 -16.22 -11.34
CA LEU A 259 14.08 -15.16 -12.07
C LEU A 259 13.33 -14.72 -13.33
N VAL A 260 12.62 -15.63 -13.98
CA VAL A 260 11.80 -15.35 -15.18
C VAL A 260 10.76 -14.28 -14.92
N THR A 261 10.14 -14.30 -13.74
CA THR A 261 9.14 -13.31 -13.35
C THR A 261 9.74 -12.15 -12.54
N ALA A 262 10.71 -12.43 -11.68
CA ALA A 262 11.29 -11.43 -10.79
C ALA A 262 12.09 -10.35 -11.53
N ILE A 263 12.84 -10.72 -12.58
CA ILE A 263 13.67 -9.74 -13.32
C ILE A 263 12.82 -8.69 -14.04
N PRO A 264 11.85 -9.06 -14.90
CA PRO A 264 10.99 -8.08 -15.56
C PRO A 264 10.24 -7.20 -14.57
N LEU A 265 9.77 -7.78 -13.46
CA LEU A 265 8.97 -7.07 -12.46
C LEU A 265 9.80 -6.19 -11.53
N GLY A 266 11.03 -6.58 -11.23
CA GLY A 266 11.97 -5.71 -10.53
C GLY A 266 12.32 -4.48 -11.38
N ILE A 267 12.52 -4.67 -12.70
CA ILE A 267 12.72 -3.57 -13.65
C ILE A 267 11.47 -2.69 -13.73
N TYR A 268 10.28 -3.28 -13.79
CA TYR A 268 9.02 -2.55 -13.74
C TYR A 268 8.93 -1.69 -12.47
N ASN A 269 9.22 -2.26 -11.29
CA ASN A 269 9.09 -1.57 -10.00
C ASN A 269 9.98 -0.32 -9.92
N PHE A 270 11.28 -0.43 -10.26
CA PHE A 270 12.12 0.77 -10.20
C PHE A 270 11.75 1.79 -11.29
N THR A 271 11.23 1.35 -12.45
CA THR A 271 10.71 2.25 -13.48
C THR A 271 9.45 2.97 -12.99
N GLU A 272 8.55 2.29 -12.30
CA GLU A 272 7.39 2.91 -11.65
C GLU A 272 7.84 3.93 -10.60
N GLY A 273 8.87 3.62 -9.81
CA GLY A 273 9.49 4.55 -8.87
C GLY A 273 10.05 5.82 -9.55
N ILE A 274 10.68 5.68 -10.73
CA ILE A 274 11.12 6.83 -11.53
C ILE A 274 9.93 7.71 -11.91
N ASN A 275 8.85 7.10 -12.41
CA ASN A 275 7.65 7.79 -12.85
C ASN A 275 6.95 8.51 -11.69
N ASN A 276 6.90 7.89 -10.51
CA ASN A 276 6.30 8.47 -9.30
C ASN A 276 7.09 9.68 -8.79
N VAL A 277 8.42 9.61 -8.79
CA VAL A 277 9.28 10.74 -8.43
C VAL A 277 9.13 11.88 -9.44
N GLU A 278 8.99 11.57 -10.73
CA GLU A 278 8.76 12.59 -11.77
C GLU A 278 7.40 13.26 -11.63
N SER A 279 6.38 12.48 -11.25
CA SER A 279 5.04 13.02 -10.94
C SER A 279 5.08 13.99 -9.74
N ALA A 280 5.85 13.67 -8.70
CA ALA A 280 6.05 14.55 -7.55
C ALA A 280 6.81 15.84 -7.95
N ALA A 281 7.84 15.70 -8.79
CA ALA A 281 8.59 16.83 -9.32
C ALA A 281 7.70 17.77 -10.16
N ALA A 282 6.81 17.21 -10.96
CA ALA A 282 5.81 17.97 -11.73
C ALA A 282 4.84 18.74 -10.82
N ALA A 283 4.56 18.23 -9.62
CA ALA A 283 3.76 18.90 -8.59
C ALA A 283 4.59 19.88 -7.70
N GLY A 284 5.86 20.09 -8.03
CA GLY A 284 6.75 21.03 -7.33
C GLY A 284 7.53 20.43 -6.16
N ASP A 285 7.52 19.09 -5.99
CA ASP A 285 8.26 18.38 -4.95
C ASP A 285 9.28 17.43 -5.57
N ASP A 286 10.43 17.96 -6.02
CA ASP A 286 11.49 17.12 -6.61
C ASP A 286 12.30 16.40 -5.54
N TYR A 287 12.17 15.08 -5.49
CA TYR A 287 12.88 14.20 -4.58
C TYR A 287 14.05 13.49 -5.25
N SER A 288 15.07 13.15 -4.46
CA SER A 288 16.18 12.32 -4.93
C SER A 288 15.69 10.91 -5.27
N LEU A 289 15.61 10.58 -6.55
CA LEU A 289 15.21 9.25 -7.02
C LEU A 289 16.00 8.13 -6.36
N ARG A 290 17.33 8.29 -6.22
CA ARG A 290 18.19 7.29 -5.57
C ARG A 290 17.74 6.99 -4.15
N LYS A 291 17.39 8.03 -3.35
CA LYS A 291 16.94 7.82 -1.97
C LYS A 291 15.59 7.12 -1.90
N ILE A 292 14.69 7.42 -2.83
CA ILE A 292 13.38 6.76 -2.93
C ILE A 292 13.58 5.28 -3.25
N LEU A 293 14.30 4.95 -4.32
CA LEU A 293 14.52 3.55 -4.72
C LEU A 293 15.32 2.75 -3.70
N VAL A 294 16.28 3.37 -2.98
CA VAL A 294 16.97 2.69 -1.87
C VAL A 294 16.00 2.35 -0.75
N ALA A 295 15.07 3.23 -0.41
CA ALA A 295 14.07 2.93 0.61
C ALA A 295 13.12 1.81 0.17
N ASP A 296 12.67 1.83 -1.09
CA ASP A 296 11.80 0.78 -1.65
C ASP A 296 12.51 -0.58 -1.65
N GLY A 297 13.73 -0.66 -2.18
CA GLY A 297 14.51 -1.89 -2.18
C GLY A 297 14.84 -2.40 -0.78
N ALA A 298 15.23 -1.51 0.13
CA ALA A 298 15.48 -1.87 1.53
C ALA A 298 14.21 -2.36 2.23
N GLY A 299 13.07 -1.70 1.99
CA GLY A 299 11.76 -2.11 2.53
C GLY A 299 11.35 -3.51 2.03
N ALA A 300 11.57 -3.82 0.74
CA ALA A 300 11.31 -5.14 0.17
C ALA A 300 12.22 -6.22 0.79
N ILE A 301 13.51 -5.95 0.94
CA ILE A 301 14.48 -6.88 1.55
C ILE A 301 14.14 -7.11 3.03
N VAL A 302 13.92 -6.05 3.81
CA VAL A 302 13.54 -6.16 5.22
C VAL A 302 12.23 -6.93 5.35
N GLY A 303 11.22 -6.61 4.53
CA GLY A 303 9.95 -7.33 4.48
C GLY A 303 10.15 -8.83 4.25
N ALA A 304 10.94 -9.20 3.24
CA ALA A 304 11.22 -10.60 2.90
C ALA A 304 11.90 -11.36 4.06
N PHE A 305 12.93 -10.78 4.68
CA PHE A 305 13.60 -11.39 5.84
C PHE A 305 12.73 -11.48 7.09
N LEU A 306 11.70 -10.64 7.22
CA LEU A 306 10.74 -10.71 8.31
C LEU A 306 9.51 -11.57 7.98
N GLY A 307 9.37 -12.07 6.74
CA GLY A 307 8.34 -13.03 6.37
C GLY A 307 7.25 -12.51 5.43
N SER A 308 7.39 -11.30 4.85
CA SER A 308 6.43 -10.78 3.87
C SER A 308 6.88 -11.05 2.43
N PRO A 309 6.11 -11.80 1.62
CA PRO A 309 6.35 -11.96 0.20
C PRO A 309 5.86 -10.76 -0.65
N PHE A 310 5.39 -9.69 0.00
CA PHE A 310 4.77 -8.54 -0.65
C PHE A 310 5.71 -7.32 -0.58
N PRO A 311 6.47 -7.02 -1.64
CA PRO A 311 7.38 -5.89 -1.64
C PRO A 311 6.60 -4.58 -1.58
N PRO A 312 6.98 -3.65 -0.69
CA PRO A 312 6.42 -2.31 -0.69
C PRO A 312 7.08 -1.44 -1.76
N ALA A 313 6.41 -0.36 -2.13
CA ALA A 313 6.91 0.62 -3.09
C ALA A 313 6.34 2.02 -2.85
N VAL A 314 6.99 3.02 -3.43
CA VAL A 314 6.42 4.36 -3.55
C VAL A 314 5.14 4.31 -4.39
N TYR A 315 4.07 4.92 -3.87
CA TYR A 315 2.76 4.92 -4.53
C TYR A 315 2.62 6.03 -5.57
N ILE A 316 1.74 5.78 -6.51
CA ILE A 316 1.17 6.76 -7.43
C ILE A 316 0.29 7.74 -6.65
N GLY A 317 0.14 8.97 -7.17
CA GLY A 317 -0.86 9.91 -6.67
C GLY A 317 -0.33 11.03 -5.79
N HIS A 318 0.99 11.24 -5.69
CA HIS A 318 1.55 12.38 -4.94
C HIS A 318 0.84 13.71 -5.24
N PRO A 319 0.57 14.12 -6.51
CA PRO A 319 -0.16 15.35 -6.79
C PRO A 319 -1.59 15.36 -6.20
N GLY A 320 -2.27 14.24 -6.21
CA GLY A 320 -3.61 14.08 -5.63
C GLY A 320 -3.59 14.25 -4.11
N TRP A 321 -2.66 13.58 -3.43
CA TRP A 321 -2.50 13.75 -1.97
C TRP A 321 -2.15 15.18 -1.60
N LYS A 322 -1.33 15.84 -2.43
CA LYS A 322 -1.01 17.27 -2.27
C LYS A 322 -2.25 18.15 -2.42
N ALA A 323 -3.10 17.87 -3.39
CA ALA A 323 -4.33 18.62 -3.66
C ALA A 323 -5.36 18.52 -2.52
N VAL A 324 -5.51 17.34 -1.91
CA VAL A 324 -6.41 17.14 -0.75
C VAL A 324 -5.79 17.58 0.58
N GLY A 325 -4.64 18.27 0.55
CA GLY A 325 -4.03 18.90 1.72
C GLY A 325 -2.94 18.06 2.40
N GLY A 326 -2.51 16.95 1.82
CA GLY A 326 -1.39 16.16 2.33
C GLY A 326 -0.09 16.95 2.36
N ARG A 327 0.67 16.82 3.45
CA ARG A 327 2.01 17.45 3.61
C ARG A 327 2.98 16.41 4.19
N ILE A 328 3.71 16.75 5.24
CA ILE A 328 4.75 15.89 5.82
C ILE A 328 4.13 14.73 6.62
N GLY A 329 3.24 15.05 7.57
CA GLY A 329 2.81 14.13 8.61
C GLY A 329 1.83 13.04 8.17
N TYR A 330 1.11 13.21 7.05
CA TYR A 330 0.09 12.24 6.65
C TYR A 330 0.67 10.85 6.36
N SER A 331 1.82 10.78 5.69
CA SER A 331 2.52 9.52 5.41
C SER A 331 3.05 8.89 6.70
N PHE A 332 3.67 9.68 7.58
CA PHE A 332 4.16 9.21 8.88
C PHE A 332 3.04 8.55 9.70
N VAL A 333 1.91 9.26 9.87
CA VAL A 333 0.78 8.73 10.66
C VAL A 333 0.16 7.51 10.00
N THR A 334 0.11 7.45 8.66
CA THR A 334 -0.32 6.25 7.93
C THR A 334 0.58 5.06 8.25
N GLY A 335 1.90 5.24 8.22
CA GLY A 335 2.83 4.17 8.57
C GLY A 335 2.59 3.63 9.98
N ILE A 336 2.47 4.51 10.96
CA ILE A 336 2.20 4.12 12.35
C ILE A 336 0.84 3.42 12.49
N ALA A 337 -0.20 3.94 11.87
CA ALA A 337 -1.54 3.34 11.94
C ALA A 337 -1.55 1.92 11.33
N ILE A 338 -0.90 1.71 10.19
CA ILE A 338 -0.76 0.38 9.58
C ILE A 338 0.07 -0.56 10.46
N ALA A 339 1.14 -0.07 11.10
CA ALA A 339 1.89 -0.89 12.07
C ALA A 339 0.99 -1.40 13.20
N VAL A 340 0.18 -0.51 13.78
CA VAL A 340 -0.77 -0.87 14.83
C VAL A 340 -1.78 -1.90 14.35
N VAL A 341 -2.35 -1.71 13.15
CA VAL A 341 -3.30 -2.65 12.54
C VAL A 341 -2.65 -4.04 12.34
N CYS A 342 -1.43 -4.09 11.81
CA CYS A 342 -0.74 -5.35 11.55
C CYS A 342 -0.29 -6.06 12.84
N PHE A 343 0.26 -5.32 13.82
CA PHE A 343 0.78 -5.92 15.05
C PHE A 343 -0.32 -6.38 16.00
N LEU A 344 -1.47 -5.74 16.01
CA LEU A 344 -2.60 -6.13 16.86
C LEU A 344 -3.55 -7.14 16.19
N GLY A 345 -3.24 -7.64 14.99
CA GLY A 345 -4.12 -8.56 14.27
C GLY A 345 -5.47 -7.94 13.85
N LEU A 346 -5.56 -6.59 13.86
CA LEU A 346 -6.80 -5.88 13.54
C LEU A 346 -7.25 -6.06 12.08
N THR A 347 -6.38 -6.56 11.20
CA THR A 347 -6.70 -6.84 9.80
C THR A 347 -7.86 -7.83 9.66
N ALA A 348 -7.90 -8.89 10.47
CA ALA A 348 -9.01 -9.85 10.47
C ALA A 348 -10.33 -9.16 10.84
N LEU A 349 -10.32 -8.36 11.90
CA LEU A 349 -11.51 -7.63 12.38
C LEU A 349 -11.96 -6.59 11.35
N LEU A 350 -11.04 -5.82 10.79
CA LEU A 350 -11.38 -4.82 9.77
C LEU A 350 -11.94 -5.46 8.50
N LEU A 351 -11.40 -6.61 8.07
CA LEU A 351 -11.93 -7.38 6.95
C LEU A 351 -13.35 -7.93 7.23
N ALA A 352 -13.62 -8.34 8.48
CA ALA A 352 -14.92 -8.85 8.88
C ALA A 352 -15.97 -7.75 9.09
N VAL A 353 -15.55 -6.50 9.40
CA VAL A 353 -16.46 -5.39 9.73
C VAL A 353 -16.68 -4.45 8.54
N ILE A 354 -15.64 -4.16 7.76
CA ILE A 354 -15.69 -3.17 6.68
C ILE A 354 -15.81 -3.88 5.33
N PRO A 355 -16.91 -3.69 4.58
CA PRO A 355 -17.05 -4.26 3.25
C PRO A 355 -16.02 -3.63 2.30
N LEU A 356 -15.26 -4.44 1.59
CA LEU A 356 -14.22 -3.95 0.66
C LEU A 356 -14.79 -2.95 -0.36
N VAL A 357 -16.03 -3.19 -0.82
CA VAL A 357 -16.72 -2.32 -1.79
C VAL A 357 -16.89 -0.87 -1.28
N ALA A 358 -16.92 -0.65 0.04
CA ALA A 358 -16.98 0.70 0.61
C ALA A 358 -15.65 1.47 0.42
N ILE A 359 -14.52 0.77 0.41
CA ILE A 359 -13.18 1.39 0.35
C ILE A 359 -12.72 1.57 -1.11
N LEU A 360 -13.22 0.76 -2.04
CA LEU A 360 -12.81 0.78 -3.45
C LEU A 360 -12.79 2.17 -4.12
N PRO A 361 -13.72 3.10 -3.81
CA PRO A 361 -13.71 4.44 -4.41
C PRO A 361 -12.58 5.36 -3.93
N ILE A 362 -11.90 5.02 -2.85
CA ILE A 362 -10.81 5.80 -2.24
C ILE A 362 -9.48 5.52 -2.94
#